data_a0dfe97b48a0f3db4c811af7dde94614
#
_entry.id   a0dfe97b48a0f3db4c811af7dde94614
#
_cell.length_a   1.000
_cell.length_b   1.000
_cell.length_c   1.000
_cell.angle_alpha   90.00
_cell.angle_beta   90.00
_cell.angle_gamma   90.00
#
_symmetry.space_group_name_H-M   'P 1'
#
loop_
_entity.id
_entity.type
_entity.pdbx_description
1 polymer ?
#
loop_
_entity_poly.entity_id
_entity_poly.type
_entity_poly.pdbx_seq_one_letter_code
_entity_poly.pdbx_strand_id
1 'polypeptide(L)'
;MAANQQLPRFETGQVMRTKNAGFTLIEVMVVVAIIGILAAIAYPSYQESVRKGRRAQARAALADLLQQQERYFTQRNTYLAFTSDNAGVASATFPQTTPSPFPFRALSSDGSVNSAYVLESNACPTGTGSGVLPVTECIRVSAKPRTATVDPSVKLLMVATTGEKSCTDATNAVILKTDAKFKLCWP
;
A
#
# COMPACT_ATOMS: atom_id res chain seq x y z
N MET A 1 -67.13 9.86 -67.61
CA MET A 1 -66.61 8.90 -66.73
C MET A 1 -65.58 9.61 -65.80
N ALA A 2 -66.01 9.96 -64.57
CA ALA A 2 -65.11 10.59 -63.57
C ALA A 2 -64.73 9.58 -62.53
N ALA A 3 -63.43 9.31 -62.47
CA ALA A 3 -62.85 8.38 -61.47
C ALA A 3 -62.64 9.13 -60.14
N ASN A 4 -63.37 8.70 -59.14
CA ASN A 4 -63.26 9.20 -57.77
C ASN A 4 -62.05 8.55 -57.09
N GLN A 5 -60.96 9.32 -56.88
CA GLN A 5 -59.78 8.85 -56.12
C GLN A 5 -59.98 9.20 -54.64
N GLN A 6 -60.33 8.20 -53.85
CA GLN A 6 -60.31 8.29 -52.38
C GLN A 6 -58.88 8.22 -51.85
N LEU A 7 -58.41 9.32 -51.22
CA LEU A 7 -57.14 9.40 -50.52
C LEU A 7 -57.22 8.64 -49.18
N PRO A 8 -56.18 7.87 -48.80
CA PRO A 8 -56.17 7.19 -47.52
C PRO A 8 -56.07 8.16 -46.36
N ARG A 9 -56.93 7.97 -45.37
CA ARG A 9 -56.96 8.70 -44.09
C ARG A 9 -55.83 8.20 -43.25
N PHE A 10 -54.81 9.05 -42.98
CA PHE A 10 -53.77 8.76 -42.01
C PHE A 10 -54.40 8.82 -40.61
N GLU A 11 -54.50 7.67 -39.93
CA GLU A 11 -54.81 7.63 -38.53
C GLU A 11 -53.57 8.15 -37.72
N THR A 12 -53.79 9.26 -37.06
CA THR A 12 -52.81 9.82 -36.10
C THR A 12 -52.69 8.88 -34.92
N GLY A 13 -51.60 8.05 -34.92
CA GLY A 13 -51.24 7.21 -33.79
C GLY A 13 -51.11 8.04 -32.52
N GLN A 14 -51.92 7.71 -31.52
CA GLN A 14 -51.78 8.29 -30.18
C GLN A 14 -50.44 7.86 -29.59
N VAL A 15 -49.54 8.85 -29.49
CA VAL A 15 -48.29 8.67 -28.72
C VAL A 15 -48.69 8.54 -27.25
N MET A 16 -48.57 7.28 -26.71
CA MET A 16 -48.71 7.04 -25.29
C MET A 16 -47.64 7.83 -24.55
N ARG A 17 -48.04 8.94 -23.94
CA ARG A 17 -47.21 9.72 -23.05
C ARG A 17 -47.03 8.93 -21.77
N THR A 18 -45.91 8.18 -21.66
CA THR A 18 -45.52 7.56 -20.42
C THR A 18 -45.29 8.66 -19.37
N LYS A 19 -46.11 8.65 -18.33
CA LYS A 19 -45.93 9.55 -17.18
C LYS A 19 -44.63 9.16 -16.49
N ASN A 20 -43.58 9.94 -16.63
CA ASN A 20 -42.39 9.81 -15.81
C ASN A 20 -42.80 10.13 -14.36
N ALA A 21 -42.99 9.10 -13.55
CA ALA A 21 -43.16 9.24 -12.11
C ALA A 21 -41.81 9.70 -11.54
N GLY A 22 -41.72 10.93 -11.06
CA GLY A 22 -40.57 11.44 -10.32
C GLY A 22 -40.54 10.85 -8.92
N PHE A 23 -39.32 10.67 -8.35
CA PHE A 23 -39.14 10.24 -6.96
C PHE A 23 -39.73 11.24 -5.98
N THR A 24 -40.35 10.75 -4.93
CA THR A 24 -40.80 11.57 -3.81
C THR A 24 -39.64 12.03 -2.95
N LEU A 25 -39.72 13.19 -2.31
CA LEU A 25 -38.68 13.68 -1.42
C LEU A 25 -38.44 12.71 -0.25
N ILE A 26 -39.50 12.13 0.30
CA ILE A 26 -39.42 11.15 1.40
C ILE A 26 -38.67 9.86 0.98
N GLU A 27 -38.87 9.39 -0.25
CA GLU A 27 -38.23 8.20 -0.77
C GLU A 27 -36.71 8.40 -0.86
N VAL A 28 -36.26 9.59 -1.36
CA VAL A 28 -34.85 9.93 -1.40
C VAL A 28 -34.26 10.05 0.02
N MET A 29 -34.99 10.67 0.96
CA MET A 29 -34.52 10.81 2.35
C MET A 29 -34.32 9.46 3.03
N VAL A 30 -35.26 8.51 2.84
CA VAL A 30 -35.12 7.15 3.41
C VAL A 30 -33.93 6.41 2.80
N VAL A 31 -33.75 6.49 1.48
CA VAL A 31 -32.62 5.83 0.80
C VAL A 31 -31.28 6.38 1.29
N VAL A 32 -31.14 7.71 1.39
CA VAL A 32 -29.91 8.35 1.88
C VAL A 32 -29.65 7.97 3.35
N ALA A 33 -30.69 7.88 4.19
CA ALA A 33 -30.53 7.43 5.59
C ALA A 33 -30.00 5.99 5.67
N ILE A 34 -30.54 5.09 4.88
CA ILE A 34 -30.06 3.69 4.82
C ILE A 34 -28.62 3.61 4.33
N ILE A 35 -28.29 4.32 3.24
CA ILE A 35 -26.91 4.37 2.72
C ILE A 35 -25.94 4.94 3.76
N GLY A 36 -26.33 5.97 4.49
CA GLY A 36 -25.53 6.57 5.57
C GLY A 36 -25.20 5.57 6.68
N ILE A 37 -26.18 4.77 7.12
CA ILE A 37 -25.96 3.73 8.14
C ILE A 37 -25.00 2.64 7.61
N LEU A 38 -25.22 2.16 6.39
CA LEU A 38 -24.37 1.15 5.77
C LEU A 38 -22.93 1.66 5.57
N ALA A 39 -22.78 2.89 5.11
CA ALA A 39 -21.47 3.53 4.90
C ALA A 39 -20.69 3.67 6.22
N ALA A 40 -21.35 4.00 7.32
CA ALA A 40 -20.72 4.14 8.63
C ALA A 40 -20.03 2.85 9.10
N ILE A 41 -20.54 1.68 8.74
CA ILE A 41 -19.96 0.38 9.08
C ILE A 41 -18.94 -0.07 8.01
N ALA A 42 -19.26 0.13 6.74
CA ALA A 42 -18.44 -0.34 5.63
C ALA A 42 -17.12 0.44 5.49
N TYR A 43 -17.13 1.75 5.73
CA TYR A 43 -15.97 2.62 5.51
C TYR A 43 -14.75 2.26 6.37
N PRO A 44 -14.85 2.07 7.72
CA PRO A 44 -13.69 1.69 8.54
C PRO A 44 -13.15 0.31 8.18
N SER A 45 -14.01 -0.66 7.87
CA SER A 45 -13.62 -2.01 7.44
C SER A 45 -12.84 -1.98 6.12
N TYR A 46 -13.30 -1.17 5.16
CA TYR A 46 -12.59 -0.97 3.89
C TYR A 46 -11.20 -0.36 4.09
N GLN A 47 -11.07 0.67 4.91
CA GLN A 47 -9.78 1.28 5.21
C GLN A 47 -8.79 0.29 5.83
N GLU A 48 -9.25 -0.55 6.74
CA GLU A 48 -8.39 -1.57 7.34
C GLU A 48 -7.94 -2.62 6.33
N SER A 49 -8.83 -3.05 5.44
CA SER A 49 -8.50 -3.96 4.34
C SER A 49 -7.43 -3.38 3.41
N VAL A 50 -7.56 -2.11 3.03
CA VAL A 50 -6.56 -1.39 2.22
C VAL A 50 -5.20 -1.32 2.93
N ARG A 51 -5.17 -1.03 4.24
CA ARG A 51 -3.92 -1.01 5.03
C ARG A 51 -3.26 -2.39 5.06
N LYS A 52 -4.04 -3.45 5.29
CA LYS A 52 -3.54 -4.84 5.26
C LYS A 52 -2.93 -5.19 3.89
N GLY A 53 -3.58 -4.79 2.80
CA GLY A 53 -3.06 -4.95 1.44
C GLY A 53 -1.73 -4.21 1.21
N ARG A 54 -1.64 -2.95 1.65
CA ARG A 54 -0.40 -2.15 1.56
C ARG A 54 0.74 -2.78 2.38
N ARG A 55 0.47 -3.27 3.59
CA ARG A 55 1.47 -4.02 4.39
C ARG A 55 1.92 -5.30 3.70
N ALA A 56 1.00 -6.02 3.04
CA ALA A 56 1.36 -7.22 2.28
C ALA A 56 2.32 -6.88 1.12
N GLN A 57 2.07 -5.81 0.39
CA GLN A 57 2.99 -5.30 -0.65
C GLN A 57 4.36 -4.92 -0.07
N ALA A 58 4.38 -4.23 1.07
CA ALA A 58 5.63 -3.88 1.74
C ALA A 58 6.43 -5.11 2.15
N ARG A 59 5.78 -6.14 2.70
CA ARG A 59 6.43 -7.41 3.06
C ARG A 59 7.02 -8.14 1.86
N ALA A 60 6.30 -8.16 0.73
CA ALA A 60 6.80 -8.74 -0.51
C ALA A 60 8.03 -7.97 -1.02
N ALA A 61 7.97 -6.63 -0.99
CA ALA A 61 9.09 -5.78 -1.37
C ALA A 61 10.32 -5.94 -0.45
N LEU A 62 10.12 -6.15 0.85
CA LEU A 62 11.20 -6.47 1.78
C LEU A 62 11.86 -7.81 1.48
N ALA A 63 11.07 -8.83 1.13
CA ALA A 63 11.62 -10.13 0.75
C ALA A 63 12.44 -10.04 -0.54
N ASP A 64 11.94 -9.30 -1.53
CA ASP A 64 12.66 -9.04 -2.78
C ASP A 64 13.96 -8.25 -2.54
N LEU A 65 13.89 -7.18 -1.75
CA LEU A 65 15.08 -6.40 -1.40
C LEU A 65 16.13 -7.26 -0.67
N LEU A 66 15.69 -8.15 0.23
CA LEU A 66 16.61 -9.04 0.92
C LEU A 66 17.33 -9.97 -0.07
N GLN A 67 16.60 -10.54 -1.04
CA GLN A 67 17.22 -11.35 -2.10
C GLN A 67 18.20 -10.55 -2.95
N GLN A 68 17.90 -9.28 -3.25
CA GLN A 68 18.81 -8.40 -3.98
C GLN A 68 20.07 -8.12 -3.17
N GLN A 69 19.95 -7.92 -1.86
CA GLN A 69 21.07 -7.75 -0.94
C GLN A 69 21.96 -9.00 -0.88
N GLU A 70 21.39 -10.20 -0.84
CA GLU A 70 22.14 -11.45 -0.89
C GLU A 70 22.93 -11.62 -2.21
N ARG A 71 22.31 -11.26 -3.36
CA ARG A 71 23.02 -11.24 -4.65
C ARG A 71 24.16 -10.22 -4.67
N TYR A 72 23.94 -9.05 -4.09
CA TYR A 72 24.98 -8.02 -3.99
C TYR A 72 26.12 -8.52 -3.09
N PHE A 73 25.81 -9.17 -1.97
CA PHE A 73 26.78 -9.74 -1.07
C PHE A 73 27.66 -10.80 -1.75
N THR A 74 27.09 -11.70 -2.55
CA THR A 74 27.88 -12.72 -3.28
C THR A 74 28.87 -12.11 -4.28
N GLN A 75 28.64 -10.90 -4.76
CA GLN A 75 29.51 -10.21 -5.70
C GLN A 75 30.54 -9.29 -5.03
N ARG A 76 30.22 -8.76 -3.85
CA ARG A 76 31.00 -7.70 -3.21
C ARG A 76 31.52 -8.06 -1.81
N ASN A 77 31.15 -9.21 -1.27
CA ASN A 77 31.43 -9.64 0.12
C ASN A 77 30.99 -8.63 1.19
N THR A 78 30.00 -7.82 0.89
CA THR A 78 29.39 -6.86 1.81
C THR A 78 27.98 -6.54 1.36
N TYR A 79 27.11 -6.22 2.29
CA TYR A 79 25.79 -5.66 2.00
C TYR A 79 25.91 -4.15 1.73
N LEU A 80 24.88 -3.59 1.12
CA LEU A 80 24.77 -2.15 0.87
C LEU A 80 23.71 -1.56 1.81
N ALA A 81 24.16 -0.83 2.82
CA ALA A 81 23.24 -0.05 3.67
C ALA A 81 22.86 1.26 2.96
N PHE A 82 21.58 1.60 2.97
CA PHE A 82 21.07 2.82 2.35
C PHE A 82 19.81 3.34 3.06
N THR A 83 19.59 4.62 2.92
CA THR A 83 18.35 5.29 3.29
C THR A 83 17.64 5.80 2.03
N SER A 84 16.32 5.97 2.12
CA SER A 84 15.52 6.52 1.03
C SER A 84 14.66 7.67 1.51
N ASP A 85 14.54 8.69 0.70
CA ASP A 85 13.60 9.78 0.95
C ASP A 85 12.16 9.37 0.57
N ASN A 86 11.20 10.25 0.85
CA ASN A 86 9.79 9.98 0.52
C ASN A 86 9.50 9.95 -0.99
N ALA A 87 10.39 10.44 -1.83
CA ALA A 87 10.31 10.34 -3.28
C ALA A 87 10.85 9.00 -3.81
N GLY A 88 11.56 8.23 -2.95
CA GLY A 88 12.19 6.97 -3.32
C GLY A 88 13.59 7.15 -3.88
N VAL A 89 14.22 8.31 -3.63
CA VAL A 89 15.63 8.51 -3.97
C VAL A 89 16.47 7.86 -2.88
N ALA A 90 17.25 6.85 -3.26
CA ALA A 90 18.12 6.13 -2.36
C ALA A 90 19.51 6.72 -2.30
N SER A 91 20.07 6.76 -1.10
CA SER A 91 21.45 7.18 -0.84
C SER A 91 22.18 6.14 0.01
N ALA A 92 23.32 5.64 -0.46
CA ALA A 92 24.11 4.68 0.29
C ALA A 92 24.67 5.33 1.57
N THR A 93 24.57 4.61 2.66
CA THR A 93 25.16 4.99 3.95
C THR A 93 26.43 4.17 4.23
N PHE A 94 26.51 2.97 3.67
CA PHE A 94 27.73 2.16 3.68
C PHE A 94 27.69 1.15 2.51
N PRO A 95 28.77 1.00 1.71
CA PRO A 95 29.88 1.96 1.61
C PRO A 95 29.41 3.39 1.27
N GLN A 96 30.13 4.41 1.65
CA GLN A 96 29.68 5.83 1.57
C GLN A 96 29.47 6.36 0.14
N THR A 97 29.85 5.59 -0.88
CA THR A 97 29.63 5.95 -2.29
C THR A 97 28.37 5.29 -2.80
N THR A 98 27.40 6.11 -3.19
CA THR A 98 26.17 5.62 -3.83
C THR A 98 26.48 5.08 -5.22
N PRO A 99 26.23 3.77 -5.49
CA PRO A 99 26.44 3.22 -6.82
C PRO A 99 25.54 3.92 -7.86
N SER A 100 26.03 4.06 -9.07
CA SER A 100 25.24 4.58 -10.20
C SER A 100 25.36 3.60 -11.38
N PRO A 101 24.25 2.98 -11.84
CA PRO A 101 22.88 3.09 -11.29
C PRO A 101 22.75 2.44 -9.89
N PHE A 102 21.80 2.93 -9.08
CA PHE A 102 21.52 2.33 -7.78
C PHE A 102 20.90 0.93 -7.95
N PRO A 103 21.46 -0.11 -7.29
CA PRO A 103 21.15 -1.51 -7.63
C PRO A 103 19.82 -2.00 -7.07
N PHE A 104 19.19 -1.28 -6.14
CA PHE A 104 18.01 -1.73 -5.44
C PHE A 104 16.79 -0.85 -5.67
N ARG A 105 15.62 -1.42 -5.43
CA ARG A 105 14.37 -0.65 -5.39
C ARG A 105 14.23 0.05 -4.05
N ALA A 106 13.92 1.33 -4.09
CA ALA A 106 13.70 2.15 -2.89
C ALA A 106 12.22 2.30 -2.52
N LEU A 107 11.32 1.74 -3.31
CA LEU A 107 9.87 1.83 -3.13
C LEU A 107 9.22 0.45 -3.10
N SER A 108 8.12 0.32 -2.35
CA SER A 108 7.39 -0.95 -2.20
C SER A 108 6.59 -1.39 -3.43
N SER A 109 6.42 -0.54 -4.43
CA SER A 109 5.81 -0.84 -5.73
C SER A 109 6.65 -0.30 -6.88
N ASP A 110 6.30 -0.61 -8.14
CA ASP A 110 7.09 -0.34 -9.36
C ASP A 110 7.37 1.14 -9.62
N GLY A 111 8.16 1.79 -8.74
CA GLY A 111 8.67 3.15 -8.92
C GLY A 111 7.58 4.22 -9.01
N SER A 112 6.34 3.88 -8.75
CA SER A 112 5.23 4.79 -8.93
C SER A 112 5.08 5.74 -7.75
N VAL A 113 4.60 6.95 -8.06
CA VAL A 113 4.18 7.97 -7.09
C VAL A 113 3.20 7.40 -6.04
N ASN A 114 2.55 6.28 -6.35
CA ASN A 114 1.54 5.61 -5.52
C ASN A 114 2.12 4.57 -4.53
N SER A 115 3.44 4.41 -4.44
CA SER A 115 4.03 3.51 -3.46
C SER A 115 3.68 3.95 -2.04
N ALA A 116 3.17 3.03 -1.23
CA ALA A 116 2.76 3.31 0.14
C ALA A 116 3.95 3.36 1.10
N TYR A 117 5.03 2.62 0.79
CA TYR A 117 6.21 2.51 1.64
C TYR A 117 7.48 2.82 0.87
N VAL A 118 8.45 3.41 1.55
CA VAL A 118 9.85 3.50 1.13
C VAL A 118 10.66 2.38 1.79
N LEU A 119 11.69 1.91 1.09
CA LEU A 119 12.56 0.83 1.52
C LEU A 119 13.91 1.41 1.93
N GLU A 120 14.48 0.85 2.98
CA GLU A 120 15.77 1.22 3.53
C GLU A 120 16.49 -0.05 3.97
N SER A 121 17.81 0.01 4.10
CA SER A 121 18.59 -1.06 4.71
C SER A 121 19.66 -0.51 5.64
N ASN A 122 19.79 -1.12 6.80
CA ASN A 122 20.73 -0.71 7.83
C ASN A 122 21.40 -1.94 8.45
N ALA A 123 22.57 -1.76 9.03
CA ALA A 123 23.23 -2.79 9.81
C ALA A 123 22.30 -3.34 10.91
N CYS A 124 22.42 -4.64 11.20
CA CYS A 124 21.64 -5.25 12.28
C CYS A 124 22.10 -4.72 13.64
N PRO A 125 21.18 -4.49 14.60
CA PRO A 125 21.58 -4.17 15.96
C PRO A 125 22.25 -5.40 16.60
N THR A 126 23.22 -5.18 17.47
CA THR A 126 23.68 -6.20 18.40
C THR A 126 22.56 -6.49 19.40
N GLY A 127 22.29 -7.73 19.73
CA GLY A 127 21.17 -8.11 20.62
C GLY A 127 21.20 -7.47 22.01
N THR A 128 22.32 -6.88 22.41
CA THR A 128 22.52 -6.19 23.69
C THR A 128 23.14 -4.81 23.47
N GLY A 129 22.39 -3.76 23.80
CA GLY A 129 22.88 -2.37 23.76
C GLY A 129 22.63 -1.62 22.45
N SER A 130 23.31 -0.49 22.26
CA SER A 130 23.19 0.40 21.11
C SER A 130 24.15 0.09 19.95
N GLY A 131 24.84 -1.06 20.01
CA GLY A 131 25.81 -1.47 18.99
C GLY A 131 25.11 -2.00 17.74
N VAL A 132 25.85 -1.98 16.61
CA VAL A 132 25.43 -2.58 15.35
C VAL A 132 26.49 -3.58 14.89
N LEU A 133 26.04 -4.68 14.27
CA LEU A 133 26.93 -5.65 13.63
C LEU A 133 27.53 -5.02 12.36
N PRO A 134 28.72 -5.46 11.92
CA PRO A 134 29.26 -5.06 10.63
C PRO A 134 28.28 -5.41 9.50
N VAL A 135 28.17 -4.55 8.49
CA VAL A 135 27.36 -4.82 7.28
C VAL A 135 27.90 -5.96 6.42
N THR A 136 29.07 -6.48 6.74
CA THR A 136 29.63 -7.72 6.19
C THR A 136 29.07 -8.99 6.85
N GLU A 137 28.37 -8.84 7.97
CA GLU A 137 27.82 -9.98 8.72
C GLU A 137 26.28 -9.98 8.67
N CYS A 138 25.65 -8.81 8.81
CA CYS A 138 24.20 -8.73 8.87
C CYS A 138 23.67 -7.42 8.33
N ILE A 139 22.62 -7.50 7.51
CA ILE A 139 21.81 -6.36 7.08
C ILE A 139 20.36 -6.57 7.47
N ARG A 140 19.71 -5.50 7.89
CA ARG A 140 18.28 -5.43 8.15
C ARG A 140 17.61 -4.50 7.15
N VAL A 141 16.69 -5.04 6.37
CA VAL A 141 15.87 -4.27 5.45
C VAL A 141 14.60 -3.81 6.15
N SER A 142 14.16 -2.63 5.85
CA SER A 142 12.99 -2.02 6.47
C SER A 142 12.10 -1.32 5.46
N ALA A 143 10.78 -1.32 5.74
CA ALA A 143 9.78 -0.59 4.98
C ALA A 143 9.09 0.42 5.90
N LYS A 144 9.18 1.69 5.55
CA LYS A 144 8.63 2.82 6.28
C LYS A 144 7.46 3.42 5.51
N PRO A 145 6.28 3.66 6.13
CA PRO A 145 5.20 4.40 5.47
C PRO A 145 5.68 5.78 5.01
N ARG A 146 5.35 6.17 3.79
CA ARG A 146 5.73 7.48 3.24
C ARG A 146 5.14 8.64 4.03
N THR A 147 3.96 8.45 4.57
CA THR A 147 3.29 9.41 5.46
C THR A 147 2.61 8.67 6.61
N ALA A 148 2.41 9.35 7.74
CA ALA A 148 1.74 8.77 8.89
C ALA A 148 0.28 8.34 8.59
N THR A 149 -0.35 8.92 7.58
CA THR A 149 -1.72 8.59 7.14
C THR A 149 -1.81 7.26 6.38
N VAL A 150 -0.73 6.81 5.77
CA VAL A 150 -0.67 5.53 5.04
C VAL A 150 -0.88 4.36 5.99
N ASP A 151 -0.19 4.37 7.12
CA ASP A 151 -0.33 3.37 8.17
C ASP A 151 -0.11 4.01 9.55
N PRO A 152 -1.18 4.44 10.23
CA PRO A 152 -1.06 5.06 11.55
C PRO A 152 -0.68 4.07 12.67
N SER A 153 -0.79 2.76 12.42
CA SER A 153 -0.58 1.73 13.44
C SER A 153 0.83 1.14 13.43
N VAL A 154 1.50 1.17 12.28
CA VAL A 154 2.84 0.58 12.09
C VAL A 154 3.75 1.62 11.45
N LYS A 155 4.87 1.94 12.11
CA LYS A 155 5.86 2.89 11.61
C LYS A 155 6.97 2.24 10.80
N LEU A 156 7.29 0.98 11.07
CA LEU A 156 8.40 0.30 10.41
C LEU A 156 8.14 -1.20 10.38
N LEU A 157 8.28 -1.82 9.21
CA LEU A 157 8.35 -3.27 9.04
C LEU A 157 9.81 -3.64 8.80
N MET A 158 10.32 -4.67 9.44
CA MET A 158 11.75 -5.03 9.40
C MET A 158 11.96 -6.53 9.23
N VAL A 159 12.95 -6.88 8.41
CA VAL A 159 13.46 -8.24 8.25
C VAL A 159 14.97 -8.20 8.20
N ALA A 160 15.63 -9.03 8.97
CA ALA A 160 17.09 -9.19 8.93
C ALA A 160 17.50 -10.42 8.08
N THR A 161 18.75 -10.46 7.61
CA THR A 161 19.34 -11.63 6.94
C THR A 161 19.35 -12.87 7.81
N THR A 162 19.33 -12.72 9.13
CA THR A 162 19.15 -13.82 10.10
C THR A 162 17.76 -14.46 10.06
N GLY A 163 16.82 -13.90 9.27
CA GLY A 163 15.41 -14.31 9.23
C GLY A 163 14.57 -13.71 10.36
N GLU A 164 15.14 -12.89 11.23
CA GLU A 164 14.40 -12.20 12.28
C GLU A 164 13.43 -11.17 11.66
N LYS A 165 12.17 -11.25 12.08
CA LYS A 165 11.11 -10.31 11.67
C LYS A 165 10.67 -9.52 12.88
N SER A 166 10.56 -8.21 12.71
CA SER A 166 10.07 -7.29 13.73
C SER A 166 9.32 -6.11 13.09
N CYS A 167 8.67 -5.31 13.90
CA CYS A 167 8.10 -4.05 13.45
C CYS A 167 8.07 -3.05 14.59
N THR A 168 7.78 -1.79 14.30
CA THR A 168 7.52 -0.77 15.31
C THR A 168 6.09 -0.26 15.19
N ASP A 169 5.44 -0.09 16.35
CA ASP A 169 4.09 0.50 16.40
C ASP A 169 4.13 2.04 16.32
N ALA A 170 2.97 2.66 16.44
CA ALA A 170 2.82 4.12 16.42
C ALA A 170 3.63 4.84 17.48
N THR A 171 3.96 4.18 18.60
CA THR A 171 4.71 4.72 19.73
C THR A 171 6.23 4.51 19.62
N ASN A 172 6.71 3.92 18.51
CA ASN A 172 8.08 3.43 18.28
C ASN A 172 8.48 2.23 19.17
N ALA A 173 7.52 1.58 19.83
CA ALA A 173 7.80 0.34 20.53
C ALA A 173 8.11 -0.78 19.51
N VAL A 174 9.21 -1.51 19.74
CA VAL A 174 9.59 -2.64 18.89
C VAL A 174 8.73 -3.83 19.25
N ILE A 175 8.07 -4.41 18.25
CA ILE A 175 7.23 -5.61 18.36
C ILE A 175 8.03 -6.77 17.80
N LEU A 176 8.36 -7.72 18.64
CA LEU A 176 9.08 -8.95 18.30
C LEU A 176 8.10 -10.10 18.04
N LYS A 177 8.61 -11.21 17.50
CA LYS A 177 7.82 -12.41 17.17
C LYS A 177 7.06 -12.99 18.39
N THR A 178 7.56 -12.79 19.58
CA THR A 178 6.96 -13.24 20.85
C THR A 178 5.79 -12.37 21.31
N ASP A 179 5.62 -11.18 20.75
CA ASP A 179 4.57 -10.24 21.11
C ASP A 179 3.20 -10.64 20.53
N ALA A 180 2.15 -10.50 21.34
CA ALA A 180 0.79 -10.72 20.87
C ALA A 180 0.38 -9.79 19.70
N LYS A 181 0.98 -8.60 19.63
CA LYS A 181 0.77 -7.62 18.56
C LYS A 181 1.51 -7.96 17.26
N PHE A 182 2.37 -9.00 17.25
CA PHE A 182 3.17 -9.34 16.06
C PHE A 182 2.32 -9.59 14.81
N LYS A 183 1.14 -10.18 14.98
CA LYS A 183 0.17 -10.40 13.88
C LYS A 183 -0.32 -9.11 13.20
N LEU A 184 -0.15 -7.95 13.84
CA LEU A 184 -0.46 -6.66 13.23
C LEU A 184 0.44 -6.39 12.00
N CYS A 185 1.68 -6.84 12.08
CA CYS A 185 2.72 -6.62 11.07
C CYS A 185 2.98 -7.85 10.20
N TRP A 186 3.02 -9.02 10.85
CA TRP A 186 3.40 -10.31 10.28
C TRP A 186 2.35 -11.37 10.63
N PRO A 187 1.23 -11.44 9.86
CA PRO A 187 0.19 -12.46 10.06
C PRO A 187 0.69 -13.87 9.71
#